data_b91a6558ec74a18b2b63462ceccb14ec
#
_entry.id   b91a6558ec74a18b2b63462ceccb14ec
#
_cell.length_a   1.000
_cell.length_b   1.000
_cell.length_c   1.000
_cell.angle_alpha   90.00
_cell.angle_beta   90.00
_cell.angle_gamma   90.00
#
_symmetry.space_group_name_H-M   'P 1'
#
loop_
_entity.id
_entity.type
_entity.pdbx_description
1 polymer ?
#
loop_
_entity_poly.entity_id
_entity_poly.type
_entity_poly.pdbx_seq_one_letter_code
_entity_poly.pdbx_strand_id
1 'polypeptide(L)'
;MISHDRSCVPVMVVPILAGPDLLCRLAGSIDFAVGRLLVVDNGMCVDPVRLRDAAPECVRDTTVIPVPNNLGVAGSWNLGVKATALADWWLIVNFDAWFPEGSVQRFAETVSDGVLTLSGGAPAWCAFGLPASVVERVGLFDERIHPAYFEDDDYMTRCREFSVPVMYSDIPVHHDNSSTLKHGYDRRNAETFDDNRRYMQRKHSMQDYTDGGYSLTRRRNLSWD
;
A
#
# COMPACT_ATOMS: atom_id res chain seq x y z
N MET A 1 -15.09 4.83 -19.57
CA MET A 1 -13.96 5.35 -18.76
C MET A 1 -14.57 6.01 -17.53
N ILE A 2 -14.37 5.43 -16.36
CA ILE A 2 -14.75 6.08 -15.09
C ILE A 2 -13.71 7.17 -14.89
N SER A 3 -14.13 8.43 -14.88
CA SER A 3 -13.26 9.57 -14.57
C SER A 3 -12.94 9.48 -13.08
N HIS A 4 -11.69 9.14 -12.71
CA HIS A 4 -11.25 9.31 -11.34
C HIS A 4 -11.39 10.77 -10.93
N ASP A 5 -11.98 11.02 -9.78
CA ASP A 5 -11.97 12.35 -9.18
C ASP A 5 -10.50 12.68 -8.81
N ARG A 6 -9.90 13.60 -9.57
CA ARG A 6 -8.50 14.04 -9.36
C ARG A 6 -8.35 15.11 -8.29
N SER A 7 -9.44 15.50 -7.66
CA SER A 7 -9.43 16.52 -6.61
C SER A 7 -9.00 15.98 -5.24
N CYS A 8 -8.85 14.66 -5.09
CA CYS A 8 -8.56 14.02 -3.82
C CYS A 8 -7.94 12.63 -4.02
N VAL A 9 -7.02 12.23 -3.14
CA VAL A 9 -6.63 10.84 -2.92
C VAL A 9 -7.73 10.19 -2.08
N PRO A 10 -8.51 9.21 -2.59
CA PRO A 10 -9.64 8.66 -1.82
C PRO A 10 -9.20 8.03 -0.50
N VAL A 11 -8.16 7.20 -0.56
CA VAL A 11 -7.59 6.51 0.61
C VAL A 11 -6.07 6.41 0.46
N MET A 12 -5.35 6.85 1.50
CA MET A 12 -3.93 6.57 1.68
C MET A 12 -3.78 5.44 2.70
N VAL A 13 -3.12 4.34 2.33
CA VAL A 13 -2.91 3.16 3.20
C VAL A 13 -1.45 3.10 3.63
N VAL A 14 -1.23 3.04 4.93
CA VAL A 14 0.12 3.03 5.52
C VAL A 14 0.25 1.86 6.51
N PRO A 15 1.02 0.81 6.20
CA PRO A 15 1.38 -0.21 7.17
C PRO A 15 2.50 0.29 8.08
N ILE A 16 2.42 -0.02 9.36
CA ILE A 16 3.48 0.28 10.33
C ILE A 16 3.70 -0.89 11.28
N LEU A 17 4.95 -1.15 11.66
CA LEU A 17 5.33 -2.13 12.67
C LEU A 17 6.06 -1.47 13.85
N ALA A 18 6.82 -0.41 13.60
CA ALA A 18 7.57 0.34 14.61
C ALA A 18 7.90 1.75 14.08
N GLY A 19 8.34 2.66 14.96
CA GLY A 19 8.78 4.00 14.57
C GLY A 19 7.62 4.99 14.32
N PRO A 20 6.71 5.21 15.27
CA PRO A 20 5.55 6.08 15.10
C PRO A 20 5.90 7.54 14.78
N ASP A 21 7.13 7.99 15.12
CA ASP A 21 7.62 9.33 14.76
C ASP A 21 7.76 9.50 13.24
N LEU A 22 8.18 8.44 12.54
CA LEU A 22 8.30 8.46 11.08
C LEU A 22 6.92 8.53 10.43
N LEU A 23 5.94 7.83 10.98
CA LEU A 23 4.55 7.92 10.55
C LEU A 23 4.00 9.35 10.73
N CYS A 24 4.28 10.00 11.86
CA CYS A 24 3.88 11.40 12.06
C CYS A 24 4.55 12.34 11.06
N ARG A 25 5.83 12.11 10.71
CA ARG A 25 6.52 12.87 9.66
C ARG A 25 5.85 12.67 8.29
N LEU A 26 5.53 11.41 7.93
CA LEU A 26 4.77 11.12 6.71
C LEU A 26 3.44 11.88 6.71
N ALA A 27 2.65 11.76 7.77
CA ALA A 27 1.35 12.44 7.88
C ALA A 27 1.49 13.96 7.71
N GLY A 28 2.46 14.58 8.39
CA GLY A 28 2.74 16.02 8.30
C GLY A 28 3.25 16.49 6.93
N SER A 29 3.71 15.58 6.06
CA SER A 29 4.14 15.89 4.69
C SER A 29 3.02 15.85 3.64
N ILE A 30 1.80 15.52 4.04
CA ILE A 30 0.64 15.49 3.14
C ILE A 30 0.17 16.92 2.91
N ASP A 31 0.25 17.39 1.66
CA ASP A 31 -0.06 18.76 1.26
C ASP A 31 -1.24 18.87 0.29
N PHE A 32 -1.93 17.77 0.04
CA PHE A 32 -3.07 17.68 -0.87
C PHE A 32 -4.22 16.90 -0.26
N ALA A 33 -5.44 17.11 -0.76
CA ALA A 33 -6.64 16.49 -0.21
C ALA A 33 -6.56 14.96 -0.18
N VAL A 34 -6.73 14.38 1.02
CA VAL A 34 -6.83 12.94 1.27
C VAL A 34 -8.14 12.65 1.98
N GLY A 35 -8.98 11.80 1.39
CA GLY A 35 -10.27 11.42 1.97
C GLY A 35 -10.10 10.66 3.29
N ARG A 36 -9.17 9.69 3.31
CA ARG A 36 -8.84 8.92 4.51
C ARG A 36 -7.37 8.53 4.53
N LEU A 37 -6.68 8.83 5.64
CA LEU A 37 -5.40 8.24 6.01
C LEU A 37 -5.68 7.01 6.88
N LEU A 38 -5.49 5.81 6.32
CA LEU A 38 -5.73 4.55 6.99
C LEU A 38 -4.40 3.88 7.34
N VAL A 39 -4.15 3.72 8.63
CA VAL A 39 -2.94 3.10 9.16
C VAL A 39 -3.24 1.69 9.64
N VAL A 40 -2.50 0.70 9.15
CA VAL A 40 -2.52 -0.68 9.64
C VAL A 40 -1.37 -0.84 10.63
N ASP A 41 -1.69 -0.87 11.92
CA ASP A 41 -0.70 -0.87 13.01
C ASP A 41 -0.40 -2.30 13.47
N ASN A 42 0.62 -2.91 12.86
CA ASN A 42 1.10 -4.26 13.18
C ASN A 42 1.89 -4.33 14.48
N GLY A 43 2.33 -3.21 15.00
CA GLY A 43 3.14 -3.12 16.22
C GLY A 43 2.38 -2.63 17.43
N MET A 44 1.10 -2.25 17.26
CA MET A 44 0.28 -1.60 18.29
C MET A 44 1.01 -0.41 18.93
N CYS A 45 1.73 0.37 18.09
CA CYS A 45 2.62 1.45 18.51
C CYS A 45 2.09 2.85 18.16
N VAL A 46 0.94 2.95 17.49
CA VAL A 46 0.37 4.21 17.03
C VAL A 46 -0.59 4.79 18.06
N ASP A 47 -0.33 6.01 18.48
CA ASP A 47 -1.31 6.84 19.22
C ASP A 47 -2.21 7.55 18.18
N PRO A 48 -3.53 7.23 18.12
CA PRO A 48 -4.43 7.83 17.14
C PRO A 48 -4.62 9.34 17.33
N VAL A 49 -4.49 9.86 18.56
CA VAL A 49 -4.59 11.30 18.83
C VAL A 49 -3.39 12.01 18.25
N ARG A 50 -2.19 11.52 18.56
CA ARG A 50 -0.94 12.07 18.04
C ARG A 50 -0.87 12.05 16.51
N LEU A 51 -1.36 10.96 15.88
CA LEU A 51 -1.43 10.86 14.42
C LEU A 51 -2.36 11.90 13.82
N ARG A 52 -3.55 12.09 14.44
CA ARG A 52 -4.52 13.09 14.00
C ARG A 52 -3.96 14.51 14.12
N ASP A 53 -3.28 14.80 15.22
CA ASP A 53 -2.67 16.12 15.44
C ASP A 53 -1.51 16.41 14.49
N ALA A 54 -0.82 15.36 13.99
CA ALA A 54 0.24 15.48 13.01
C ALA A 54 -0.29 15.62 11.57
N ALA A 55 -1.50 15.14 11.28
CA ALA A 55 -2.10 15.22 9.97
C ALA A 55 -2.65 16.63 9.68
N PRO A 56 -2.39 17.20 8.50
CA PRO A 56 -2.89 18.53 8.14
C PRO A 56 -4.40 18.50 7.85
N GLU A 57 -5.03 19.69 7.83
CA GLU A 57 -6.48 19.85 7.59
C GLU A 57 -6.97 19.30 6.24
N CYS A 58 -6.08 19.12 5.26
CA CYS A 58 -6.42 18.51 3.97
C CYS A 58 -6.67 16.98 4.08
N VAL A 59 -6.33 16.33 5.21
CA VAL A 59 -6.69 14.94 5.53
C VAL A 59 -8.03 14.95 6.27
N ARG A 60 -9.09 14.46 5.63
CA ARG A 60 -10.47 14.51 6.18
C ARG A 60 -10.70 13.54 7.33
N ASP A 61 -10.08 12.36 7.27
CA ASP A 61 -10.23 11.32 8.28
C ASP A 61 -8.92 10.57 8.50
N THR A 62 -8.62 10.26 9.76
CA THR A 62 -7.51 9.39 10.14
C THR A 62 -8.06 8.18 10.87
N THR A 63 -7.77 6.99 10.35
CA THR A 63 -8.22 5.72 10.92
C THR A 63 -7.00 4.86 11.25
N VAL A 64 -6.92 4.34 12.46
CA VAL A 64 -5.90 3.35 12.87
C VAL A 64 -6.59 2.01 13.08
N ILE A 65 -6.08 0.97 12.42
CA ILE A 65 -6.49 -0.42 12.62
C ILE A 65 -5.38 -1.14 13.37
N PRO A 66 -5.48 -1.28 14.71
CA PRO A 66 -4.51 -2.05 15.45
C PRO A 66 -4.70 -3.55 15.16
N VAL A 67 -3.62 -4.25 14.89
CA VAL A 67 -3.63 -5.70 14.67
C VAL A 67 -2.73 -6.39 15.68
N PRO A 68 -3.26 -7.38 16.41
CA PRO A 68 -2.52 -8.03 17.52
C PRO A 68 -1.35 -8.89 17.02
N ASN A 69 -1.37 -9.29 15.75
CA ASN A 69 -0.32 -10.08 15.11
C ASN A 69 0.16 -9.37 13.86
N ASN A 70 1.47 -9.33 13.65
CA ASN A 70 2.03 -8.77 12.44
C ASN A 70 1.54 -9.52 11.20
N LEU A 71 0.78 -8.83 10.34
CA LEU A 71 0.25 -9.36 9.08
C LEU A 71 1.29 -9.40 7.95
N GLY A 72 2.46 -8.82 8.17
CA GLY A 72 3.41 -8.56 7.12
C GLY A 72 2.99 -7.44 6.18
N VAL A 73 3.82 -7.15 5.18
CA VAL A 73 3.59 -6.06 4.24
C VAL A 73 2.37 -6.35 3.36
N ALA A 74 2.35 -7.49 2.68
CA ALA A 74 1.26 -7.91 1.79
C ALA A 74 -0.10 -7.93 2.52
N GLY A 75 -0.17 -8.56 3.71
CA GLY A 75 -1.39 -8.64 4.50
C GLY A 75 -1.90 -7.27 4.94
N SER A 76 -0.99 -6.36 5.27
CA SER A 76 -1.35 -5.00 5.68
C SER A 76 -1.89 -4.17 4.52
N TRP A 77 -1.28 -4.24 3.34
CA TRP A 77 -1.80 -3.58 2.14
C TRP A 77 -3.18 -4.13 1.79
N ASN A 78 -3.35 -5.45 1.83
CA ASN A 78 -4.64 -6.09 1.57
C ASN A 78 -5.70 -5.69 2.58
N LEU A 79 -5.36 -5.60 3.87
CA LEU A 79 -6.31 -5.15 4.90
C LEU A 79 -6.79 -3.73 4.61
N GLY A 80 -5.89 -2.83 4.23
CA GLY A 80 -6.25 -1.46 3.82
C GLY A 80 -7.24 -1.42 2.66
N VAL A 81 -6.97 -2.20 1.60
CA VAL A 81 -7.84 -2.34 0.44
C VAL A 81 -9.20 -2.93 0.83
N LYS A 82 -9.22 -4.02 1.59
CA LYS A 82 -10.45 -4.70 2.04
C LYS A 82 -11.31 -3.81 2.95
N ALA A 83 -10.68 -3.05 3.85
CA ALA A 83 -11.38 -2.16 4.78
C ALA A 83 -12.02 -0.95 4.07
N THR A 84 -11.55 -0.61 2.88
CA THR A 84 -12.02 0.54 2.09
C THR A 84 -12.39 0.15 0.66
N ALA A 85 -13.04 -0.99 0.48
CA ALA A 85 -13.32 -1.64 -0.81
C ALA A 85 -14.17 -0.79 -1.79
N LEU A 86 -14.77 0.31 -1.33
CA LEU A 86 -15.53 1.24 -2.17
C LEU A 86 -14.68 2.36 -2.78
N ALA A 87 -13.40 2.46 -2.40
CA ALA A 87 -12.49 3.41 -3.02
C ALA A 87 -12.20 3.02 -4.48
N ASP A 88 -12.10 4.03 -5.35
CA ASP A 88 -11.76 3.79 -6.75
C ASP A 88 -10.27 3.46 -6.93
N TRP A 89 -9.44 3.95 -6.02
CA TRP A 89 -8.02 3.65 -5.96
C TRP A 89 -7.44 3.95 -4.57
N TRP A 90 -6.25 3.43 -4.31
CA TRP A 90 -5.49 3.62 -3.08
C TRP A 90 -4.10 4.17 -3.39
N LEU A 91 -3.64 5.14 -2.60
CA LEU A 91 -2.23 5.50 -2.51
C LEU A 91 -1.64 4.69 -1.35
N ILE A 92 -0.84 3.67 -1.66
CA ILE A 92 -0.18 2.84 -0.66
C ILE A 92 1.22 3.38 -0.42
N VAL A 93 1.60 3.59 0.84
CA VAL A 93 2.84 4.30 1.21
C VAL A 93 3.51 3.60 2.39
N ASN A 94 4.83 3.44 2.34
CA ASN A 94 5.61 2.97 3.48
C ASN A 94 5.64 4.04 4.58
N PHE A 95 5.55 3.63 5.86
CA PHE A 95 5.47 4.55 7.00
C PHE A 95 6.71 5.46 7.18
N ASP A 96 7.86 5.06 6.64
CA ASP A 96 9.14 5.77 6.68
C ASP A 96 9.43 6.57 5.39
N ALA A 97 8.43 6.74 4.55
CA ALA A 97 8.45 7.68 3.43
C ALA A 97 7.94 9.07 3.85
N TRP A 98 8.21 10.09 3.04
CA TRP A 98 7.55 11.40 3.13
C TRP A 98 7.58 12.10 1.78
N PHE A 99 6.64 13.02 1.58
CA PHE A 99 6.41 13.66 0.30
C PHE A 99 7.07 15.03 0.22
N PRO A 100 7.87 15.34 -0.83
CA PRO A 100 8.10 16.71 -1.26
C PRO A 100 6.80 17.39 -1.66
N GLU A 101 6.79 18.73 -1.58
CA GLU A 101 5.64 19.56 -1.95
C GLU A 101 5.10 19.22 -3.35
N GLY A 102 3.77 19.09 -3.45
CA GLY A 102 3.05 18.75 -4.68
C GLY A 102 3.08 17.27 -5.08
N SER A 103 3.82 16.41 -4.37
CA SER A 103 3.92 14.98 -4.74
C SER A 103 2.60 14.25 -4.60
N VAL A 104 1.83 14.51 -3.54
CA VAL A 104 0.52 13.87 -3.32
C VAL A 104 -0.49 14.29 -4.40
N GLN A 105 -0.50 15.57 -4.76
CA GLN A 105 -1.31 16.08 -5.88
C GLN A 105 -0.94 15.37 -7.19
N ARG A 106 0.35 15.23 -7.50
CA ARG A 106 0.81 14.56 -8.71
C ARG A 106 0.36 13.10 -8.77
N PHE A 107 0.29 12.37 -7.64
CA PHE A 107 -0.32 11.04 -7.62
C PHE A 107 -1.79 11.10 -8.02
N ALA A 108 -2.60 12.01 -7.44
CA ALA A 108 -4.01 12.16 -7.78
C ALA A 108 -4.25 12.47 -9.27
N GLU A 109 -3.36 13.26 -9.88
CA GLU A 109 -3.42 13.63 -11.29
C GLU A 109 -2.94 12.52 -12.24
N THR A 110 -2.00 11.66 -11.78
CA THR A 110 -1.31 10.68 -12.61
C THR A 110 -1.96 9.31 -12.56
N VAL A 111 -2.49 8.89 -11.40
CA VAL A 111 -3.15 7.59 -11.25
C VAL A 111 -4.32 7.49 -12.21
N SER A 112 -4.34 6.42 -12.99
CA SER A 112 -5.37 6.17 -13.99
C SER A 112 -5.89 4.73 -13.91
N ASP A 113 -7.12 4.55 -14.35
CA ASP A 113 -7.77 3.25 -14.33
C ASP A 113 -6.99 2.20 -15.14
N GLY A 114 -6.86 1.01 -14.58
CA GLY A 114 -6.16 -0.11 -15.19
C GLY A 114 -4.63 -0.03 -15.20
N VAL A 115 -4.00 1.00 -14.59
CA VAL A 115 -2.54 1.19 -14.58
C VAL A 115 -2.03 1.24 -13.15
N LEU A 116 -1.12 0.34 -12.78
CA LEU A 116 -0.37 0.43 -11.53
C LEU A 116 0.68 1.56 -11.66
N THR A 117 0.63 2.55 -10.77
CA THR A 117 1.52 3.72 -10.83
C THR A 117 2.51 3.69 -9.67
N LEU A 118 3.80 3.54 -9.97
CA LEU A 118 4.88 3.53 -8.98
C LEU A 118 5.50 4.93 -8.86
N SER A 119 6.03 5.27 -7.69
CA SER A 119 6.74 6.54 -7.45
C SER A 119 8.07 6.62 -8.20
N GLY A 120 8.63 7.83 -8.28
CA GLY A 120 10.02 8.07 -8.67
C GLY A 120 11.03 7.89 -7.52
N GLY A 121 10.57 7.43 -6.34
CA GLY A 121 11.43 7.15 -5.19
C GLY A 121 12.30 5.90 -5.38
N ALA A 122 13.23 5.69 -4.46
CA ALA A 122 14.06 4.49 -4.41
C ALA A 122 13.93 3.81 -3.03
N PRO A 123 13.26 2.66 -2.95
CA PRO A 123 12.63 1.90 -4.05
C PRO A 123 11.32 2.53 -4.55
N ALA A 124 10.95 2.28 -5.80
CA ALA A 124 9.73 2.84 -6.40
C ALA A 124 8.43 2.37 -5.71
N TRP A 125 8.47 1.23 -5.05
CA TRP A 125 7.37 0.69 -4.25
C TRP A 125 7.22 1.32 -2.86
N CYS A 126 8.05 2.33 -2.51
CA CYS A 126 7.85 3.06 -1.26
C CYS A 126 6.54 3.88 -1.24
N ALA A 127 6.02 4.24 -2.43
CA ALA A 127 4.69 4.80 -2.60
C ALA A 127 4.15 4.42 -3.99
N PHE A 128 2.90 3.97 -4.07
CA PHE A 128 2.29 3.59 -5.34
C PHE A 128 0.77 3.76 -5.36
N GLY A 129 0.26 4.15 -6.53
CA GLY A 129 -1.16 4.25 -6.81
C GLY A 129 -1.71 2.93 -7.34
N LEU A 130 -2.68 2.35 -6.65
CA LEU A 130 -3.31 1.07 -6.95
C LEU A 130 -4.80 1.27 -7.28
N PRO A 131 -5.20 1.29 -8.56
CA PRO A 131 -6.61 1.35 -8.95
C PRO A 131 -7.40 0.08 -8.61
N ALA A 132 -8.67 0.23 -8.30
CA ALA A 132 -9.56 -0.89 -8.02
C ALA A 132 -9.64 -1.88 -9.19
N SER A 133 -9.62 -1.41 -10.43
CA SER A 133 -9.59 -2.24 -11.63
C SER A 133 -8.32 -3.09 -11.76
N VAL A 134 -7.18 -2.61 -11.25
CA VAL A 134 -5.95 -3.42 -11.17
C VAL A 134 -6.14 -4.56 -10.18
N VAL A 135 -6.71 -4.26 -8.98
CA VAL A 135 -7.03 -5.30 -7.99
C VAL A 135 -8.05 -6.31 -8.53
N GLU A 136 -9.06 -5.85 -9.26
CA GLU A 136 -10.05 -6.73 -9.89
C GLU A 136 -9.43 -7.67 -10.93
N ARG A 137 -8.39 -7.22 -11.64
CA ARG A 137 -7.75 -7.99 -12.69
C ARG A 137 -6.63 -8.89 -12.18
N VAL A 138 -5.78 -8.39 -11.30
CA VAL A 138 -4.57 -9.07 -10.79
C VAL A 138 -4.85 -9.84 -9.50
N GLY A 139 -5.84 -9.39 -8.71
CA GLY A 139 -6.09 -9.84 -7.34
C GLY A 139 -5.35 -9.02 -6.31
N LEU A 140 -5.41 -9.47 -5.07
CA LEU A 140 -4.69 -8.91 -3.93
C LEU A 140 -3.24 -9.38 -3.89
N PHE A 141 -2.43 -8.80 -3.01
CA PHE A 141 -1.06 -9.26 -2.74
C PHE A 141 -1.07 -10.67 -2.11
N ASP A 142 -0.03 -11.45 -2.34
CA ASP A 142 0.06 -12.80 -1.79
C ASP A 142 0.54 -12.78 -0.33
N GLU A 143 -0.39 -13.00 0.61
CA GLU A 143 -0.13 -12.97 2.06
C GLU A 143 0.75 -14.14 2.55
N ARG A 144 1.04 -15.15 1.69
CA ARG A 144 2.00 -16.21 1.98
C ARG A 144 3.45 -15.73 1.91
N ILE A 145 3.68 -14.59 1.23
CA ILE A 145 4.95 -13.88 1.24
C ILE A 145 4.97 -13.03 2.53
N HIS A 146 5.60 -13.57 3.58
CA HIS A 146 5.51 -12.98 4.91
C HIS A 146 6.87 -13.06 5.64
N PRO A 147 7.29 -12.08 6.43
CA PRO A 147 6.58 -10.83 6.71
C PRO A 147 6.83 -9.75 5.66
N ALA A 148 7.89 -9.84 4.86
CA ALA A 148 8.28 -8.86 3.85
C ALA A 148 9.23 -9.46 2.82
N TYR A 149 9.50 -8.68 1.75
CA TYR A 149 10.31 -8.96 0.58
C TYR A 149 9.67 -9.94 -0.40
N PHE A 150 9.71 -9.58 -1.67
CA PHE A 150 9.16 -10.28 -2.85
C PHE A 150 7.64 -10.14 -3.06
N GLU A 151 6.89 -9.47 -2.18
CA GLU A 151 5.47 -9.15 -2.41
C GLU A 151 5.27 -8.21 -3.61
N ASP A 152 6.20 -7.29 -3.80
CA ASP A 152 6.27 -6.36 -4.92
C ASP A 152 6.69 -7.06 -6.22
N ASP A 153 7.72 -7.90 -6.18
CA ASP A 153 8.18 -8.71 -7.32
C ASP A 153 7.08 -9.69 -7.79
N ASP A 154 6.38 -10.34 -6.85
CA ASP A 154 5.24 -11.21 -7.14
C ASP A 154 4.12 -10.43 -7.84
N TYR A 155 3.75 -9.28 -7.28
CA TYR A 155 2.68 -8.46 -7.84
C TYR A 155 3.04 -7.92 -9.23
N MET A 156 4.28 -7.45 -9.41
CA MET A 156 4.81 -7.02 -10.69
C MET A 156 4.74 -8.12 -11.76
N THR A 157 5.10 -9.34 -11.39
CA THR A 157 5.06 -10.49 -12.30
C THR A 157 3.62 -10.80 -12.69
N ARG A 158 2.69 -10.79 -11.73
CA ARG A 158 1.25 -10.97 -12.03
C ARG A 158 0.69 -9.85 -12.89
N CYS A 159 1.09 -8.60 -12.68
CA CYS A 159 0.70 -7.51 -13.57
C CYS A 159 1.09 -7.79 -15.03
N ARG A 160 2.29 -8.33 -15.28
CA ARG A 160 2.73 -8.72 -16.62
C ARG A 160 1.89 -9.85 -17.19
N GLU A 161 1.66 -10.91 -16.41
CA GLU A 161 0.85 -12.08 -16.83
C GLU A 161 -0.59 -11.68 -17.18
N PHE A 162 -1.18 -10.79 -16.40
CA PHE A 162 -2.53 -10.29 -16.64
C PHE A 162 -2.59 -9.09 -17.59
N SER A 163 -1.47 -8.72 -18.21
CA SER A 163 -1.37 -7.58 -19.15
C SER A 163 -1.88 -6.25 -18.53
N VAL A 164 -1.52 -6.02 -17.26
CA VAL A 164 -1.75 -4.75 -16.57
C VAL A 164 -0.51 -3.87 -16.75
N PRO A 165 -0.64 -2.68 -17.34
CA PRO A 165 0.47 -1.75 -17.46
C PRO A 165 0.99 -1.30 -16.09
N VAL A 166 2.31 -1.20 -15.96
CA VAL A 166 2.98 -0.63 -14.79
C VAL A 166 3.74 0.60 -15.23
N MET A 167 3.40 1.74 -14.64
CA MET A 167 4.04 3.01 -14.93
C MET A 167 5.00 3.39 -13.80
N TYR A 168 6.26 3.58 -14.15
CA TYR A 168 7.24 4.23 -13.28
C TYR A 168 7.13 5.73 -13.49
N SER A 169 6.59 6.43 -12.50
CA SER A 169 6.45 7.89 -12.56
C SER A 169 7.74 8.59 -12.12
N ASP A 170 7.82 9.89 -12.37
CA ASP A 170 8.86 10.77 -11.85
C ASP A 170 8.42 11.50 -10.56
N ILE A 171 7.33 11.06 -9.92
CA ILE A 171 6.81 11.68 -8.69
C ILE A 171 7.81 11.45 -7.55
N PRO A 172 8.42 12.51 -6.99
CA PRO A 172 9.43 12.34 -5.97
C PRO A 172 8.80 11.90 -4.65
N VAL A 173 9.45 10.91 -4.02
CA VAL A 173 9.13 10.45 -2.67
C VAL A 173 10.45 10.16 -1.97
N HIS A 174 10.63 10.73 -0.79
CA HIS A 174 11.76 10.40 0.06
C HIS A 174 11.46 9.16 0.89
N HIS A 175 12.47 8.36 1.19
CA HIS A 175 12.33 7.13 1.95
C HIS A 175 13.59 6.84 2.76
N ASP A 176 13.43 6.57 4.06
CA ASP A 176 14.57 6.34 4.96
C ASP A 176 15.24 4.97 4.80
N ASN A 177 14.67 4.09 4.01
CA ASN A 177 15.11 2.72 3.75
C ASN A 177 15.44 1.90 5.01
N SER A 178 14.82 0.74 5.13
CA SER A 178 15.13 -0.24 6.17
C SER A 178 14.89 0.23 7.62
N SER A 179 13.97 1.18 7.84
CA SER A 179 13.66 1.66 9.20
C SER A 179 13.16 0.54 10.11
N THR A 180 12.39 -0.42 9.57
CA THR A 180 11.94 -1.60 10.30
C THR A 180 13.12 -2.46 10.80
N LEU A 181 14.17 -2.62 9.99
CA LEU A 181 15.38 -3.37 10.38
C LEU A 181 16.11 -2.70 11.53
N LYS A 182 16.19 -1.36 11.54
CA LYS A 182 16.81 -0.59 12.61
C LYS A 182 16.09 -0.75 13.97
N HIS A 183 14.84 -1.24 13.96
CA HIS A 183 14.04 -1.51 15.16
C HIS A 183 14.08 -2.99 15.59
N GLY A 184 15.05 -3.79 15.11
CA GLY A 184 15.32 -5.15 15.59
C GLY A 184 14.57 -6.27 14.87
N TYR A 185 14.00 -6.00 13.70
CA TYR A 185 13.30 -7.00 12.90
C TYR A 185 14.16 -7.62 11.77
N ASP A 186 15.45 -7.29 11.72
CA ASP A 186 16.44 -7.76 10.75
C ASP A 186 16.57 -9.29 10.72
N ARG A 187 16.67 -9.91 11.90
CA ARG A 187 16.85 -11.36 12.02
C ARG A 187 15.69 -12.14 11.40
N ARG A 188 14.44 -11.79 11.75
CA ARG A 188 13.26 -12.49 11.24
C ARG A 188 13.11 -12.32 9.74
N ASN A 189 13.36 -11.12 9.22
CA ASN A 189 13.34 -10.86 7.80
C ASN A 189 14.44 -11.65 7.05
N ALA A 190 15.63 -11.77 7.62
CA ALA A 190 16.70 -12.58 7.04
C ALA A 190 16.37 -14.09 7.02
N GLU A 191 15.73 -14.60 8.08
CA GLU A 191 15.30 -16.01 8.19
C GLU A 191 14.25 -16.37 7.11
N THR A 192 13.34 -15.44 6.77
CA THR A 192 12.25 -15.71 5.82
C THR A 192 12.57 -15.31 4.38
N PHE A 193 13.63 -14.53 4.15
CA PHE A 193 13.98 -14.00 2.82
C PHE A 193 14.15 -15.09 1.77
N ASP A 194 14.94 -16.12 2.08
CA ASP A 194 15.20 -17.22 1.15
C ASP A 194 13.96 -18.10 0.93
N ASP A 195 13.11 -18.24 1.95
CA ASP A 195 11.87 -19.01 1.85
C ASP A 195 10.86 -18.28 0.95
N ASN A 196 10.68 -16.97 1.15
CA ASN A 196 9.84 -16.14 0.32
C ASN A 196 10.31 -16.14 -1.15
N ARG A 197 11.62 -16.01 -1.38
CA ARG A 197 12.20 -16.07 -2.72
C ARG A 197 11.92 -17.41 -3.40
N ARG A 198 12.15 -18.53 -2.71
CA ARG A 198 11.89 -19.88 -3.26
C ARG A 198 10.42 -20.11 -3.53
N TYR A 199 9.55 -19.62 -2.62
CA TYR A 199 8.12 -19.70 -2.78
C TYR A 199 7.65 -18.93 -4.02
N MET A 200 8.04 -17.65 -4.16
CA MET A 200 7.71 -16.82 -5.31
C MET A 200 8.18 -17.46 -6.63
N GLN A 201 9.43 -17.90 -6.71
CA GLN A 201 9.98 -18.54 -7.90
C GLN A 201 9.20 -19.79 -8.30
N ARG A 202 8.85 -20.66 -7.34
CA ARG A 202 8.03 -21.86 -7.59
C ARG A 202 6.63 -21.50 -8.08
N LYS A 203 5.96 -20.56 -7.42
CA LYS A 203 4.64 -20.06 -7.79
C LYS A 203 4.62 -19.61 -9.26
N HIS A 204 5.57 -18.77 -9.66
CA HIS A 204 5.63 -18.26 -11.03
C HIS A 204 6.03 -19.31 -12.06
N SER A 205 6.91 -20.26 -11.71
CA SER A 205 7.25 -21.38 -12.62
C SER A 205 6.07 -22.29 -12.90
N MET A 206 5.13 -22.39 -11.97
CA MET A 206 3.90 -23.21 -12.11
C MET A 206 2.70 -22.40 -12.63
N GLN A 207 2.84 -21.09 -12.81
CA GLN A 207 1.74 -20.16 -13.13
C GLN A 207 0.54 -20.31 -12.18
N ASP A 208 0.80 -20.63 -10.91
CA ASP A 208 -0.21 -20.77 -9.88
C ASP A 208 -0.56 -19.41 -9.26
N TYR A 209 -1.52 -18.72 -9.88
CA TYR A 209 -2.02 -17.41 -9.43
C TYR A 209 -3.38 -17.48 -8.74
N THR A 210 -3.79 -18.66 -8.31
CA THR A 210 -5.09 -18.92 -7.66
C THR A 210 -5.10 -18.48 -6.20
N ASP A 211 -4.80 -17.23 -5.93
CA ASP A 211 -4.83 -16.66 -4.59
C ASP A 211 -6.26 -16.31 -4.19
N GLY A 212 -7.09 -17.33 -3.99
CA GLY A 212 -8.38 -17.24 -3.29
C GLY A 212 -9.31 -16.06 -3.64
N GLY A 213 -9.22 -15.52 -4.86
CA GLY A 213 -10.18 -14.66 -5.53
C GLY A 213 -10.95 -13.66 -4.67
N TYR A 214 -10.29 -12.66 -4.10
CA TYR A 214 -11.00 -11.49 -3.57
C TYR A 214 -11.52 -10.66 -4.75
N SER A 215 -12.86 -10.56 -4.89
CA SER A 215 -13.49 -9.74 -5.92
C SER A 215 -14.10 -8.49 -5.28
N LEU A 216 -13.59 -7.32 -5.65
CA LEU A 216 -14.18 -6.02 -5.29
C LEU A 216 -15.57 -5.87 -5.89
N THR A 217 -15.79 -6.38 -7.10
CA THR A 217 -17.07 -6.32 -7.80
C THR A 217 -18.17 -7.05 -7.02
N ARG A 218 -17.88 -8.22 -6.48
CA ARG A 218 -18.85 -8.95 -5.64
C ARG A 218 -19.21 -8.16 -4.39
N ARG A 219 -18.27 -7.45 -3.77
CA ARG A 219 -18.53 -6.67 -2.56
C ARG A 219 -19.29 -5.37 -2.85
N ARG A 220 -19.02 -4.71 -3.97
CA ARG A 220 -19.76 -3.52 -4.39
C ARG A 220 -21.21 -3.81 -4.73
N ASN A 221 -21.52 -5.05 -5.15
CA ASN A 221 -22.86 -5.48 -5.52
C ASN A 221 -23.63 -6.19 -4.38
N LEU A 222 -23.04 -6.33 -3.21
CA LEU A 222 -23.75 -6.77 -2.00
C LEU A 222 -24.53 -5.57 -1.45
N SER A 223 -25.77 -5.40 -1.90
CA SER A 223 -26.75 -4.61 -1.17
C SER A 223 -27.05 -5.34 0.14
N TRP A 224 -27.00 -4.64 1.23
CA TRP A 224 -27.47 -5.09 2.54
C TRP A 224 -28.94 -4.65 2.67
N ASP A 225 -29.79 -5.10 1.74
CA ASP A 225 -31.24 -4.92 1.82
C ASP A 225 -31.87 -5.98 2.72
#